data_c40e94ee260e170fb77e545d658492eb
#
_entry.id   c40e94ee260e170fb77e545d658492eb
#
_cell.length_a   1.000
_cell.length_b   1.000
_cell.length_c   1.000
_cell.angle_alpha   90.00
_cell.angle_beta   90.00
_cell.angle_gamma   90.00
#
_symmetry.space_group_name_H-M   'P 1'
#
loop_
_entity.id
_entity.type
_entity.pdbx_description
1 polymer ?
#
loop_
_entity_poly.entity_id
_entity_poly.type
_entity_poly.pdbx_seq_one_letter_code
_entity_poly.pdbx_strand_id
1 'polypeptide(L)'
;MEKIVGFLNTAMKKGAFTLLCIFLIGISCKKETSGYVPPPPPPPPPVIDSVSIFGTQAPTGKTENDSTGGGIFGIELGVKFRSSVNGKVEAVRFYKTPGNNGAHTAQLYAGDGTLLASQVYGNETDSGWQTLFLSAPISINANTTYVACYFSSLGNYISTANGLKTAVTNSVLTALADSTDGLNGVYKYTNQPSLPDSSHLSNNYWVDVIVSH
;
A
#
# COMPACT_ATOMS: atom_id res chain seq x y z
N MET A 1 -39.26 -9.21 45.31
CA MET A 1 -39.96 -8.33 46.29
C MET A 1 -40.37 -7.14 45.51
N GLU A 2 -41.54 -7.16 45.13
CA GLU A 2 -42.78 -6.42 45.55
C GLU A 2 -42.84 -5.04 44.99
N LYS A 3 -43.75 -4.80 44.01
CA LYS A 3 -45.18 -4.39 44.15
C LYS A 3 -45.26 -2.90 44.50
N ILE A 4 -46.15 -2.05 43.91
CA ILE A 4 -47.61 -2.05 43.81
C ILE A 4 -47.97 -0.81 42.96
N VAL A 5 -48.73 -0.82 41.86
CA VAL A 5 -50.18 -0.80 41.66
C VAL A 5 -50.95 0.29 42.45
N GLY A 6 -51.76 1.05 41.73
CA GLY A 6 -52.97 1.75 42.24
C GLY A 6 -53.33 2.95 41.36
N PHE A 7 -54.28 2.87 40.58
CA PHE A 7 -55.73 2.78 40.59
C PHE A 7 -56.40 4.18 40.63
N LEU A 8 -57.18 4.48 39.51
CA LEU A 8 -58.60 4.89 39.45
C LEU A 8 -58.98 6.24 40.17
N ASN A 9 -59.87 7.06 39.74
CA ASN A 9 -61.08 6.94 38.93
C ASN A 9 -61.76 8.32 38.80
N THR A 10 -62.42 8.53 37.68
CA THR A 10 -63.76 9.10 37.49
C THR A 10 -64.16 10.44 38.11
N ALA A 11 -64.61 11.36 37.23
CA ALA A 11 -66.01 11.90 37.35
C ALA A 11 -66.39 12.72 36.10
N MET A 12 -67.45 12.26 35.49
CA MET A 12 -68.30 12.99 34.54
C MET A 12 -69.05 14.13 35.25
N LYS A 13 -69.20 15.32 34.62
CA LYS A 13 -70.34 16.15 34.78
C LYS A 13 -70.75 16.79 33.46
N LYS A 14 -72.03 16.60 33.14
CA LYS A 14 -72.76 17.13 32.03
C LYS A 14 -73.04 18.64 32.21
N GLY A 15 -73.08 19.35 31.07
CA GLY A 15 -73.71 20.68 31.12
C GLY A 15 -73.63 21.49 29.81
N ALA A 16 -74.73 21.53 29.12
CA ALA A 16 -75.26 22.64 28.34
C ALA A 16 -74.62 23.04 27.01
N PHE A 17 -75.41 22.77 26.03
CA PHE A 17 -75.52 23.25 24.65
C PHE A 17 -75.50 24.77 24.58
N THR A 18 -74.64 25.39 23.81
CA THR A 18 -74.83 26.71 23.22
C THR A 18 -74.27 26.69 21.78
N LEU A 19 -75.12 26.77 20.84
CA LEU A 19 -74.86 26.83 19.43
C LEU A 19 -74.30 28.22 19.07
N LEU A 20 -73.05 28.35 18.76
CA LEU A 20 -72.44 29.57 18.25
C LEU A 20 -71.93 29.28 16.83
N CYS A 21 -72.69 29.79 15.85
CA CYS A 21 -72.24 29.81 14.45
C CYS A 21 -71.09 30.74 14.29
N ILE A 22 -69.89 30.18 14.12
CA ILE A 22 -68.68 30.93 13.74
C ILE A 22 -68.53 30.76 12.24
N PHE A 23 -68.61 31.86 11.51
CA PHE A 23 -68.27 31.99 10.09
C PHE A 23 -66.76 31.68 9.94
N LEU A 24 -66.46 30.53 9.40
CA LEU A 24 -65.04 30.19 9.00
C LEU A 24 -64.78 30.93 7.68
N ILE A 25 -64.09 32.06 7.76
CA ILE A 25 -63.37 32.65 6.63
C ILE A 25 -62.22 31.73 6.33
N GLY A 26 -62.34 30.97 5.26
CA GLY A 26 -61.21 30.12 4.78
C GLY A 26 -60.08 30.99 4.25
N ILE A 27 -59.08 31.22 5.07
CA ILE A 27 -57.80 31.72 4.60
C ILE A 27 -57.08 30.53 3.96
N SER A 28 -57.15 30.46 2.62
CA SER A 28 -56.38 29.53 1.81
C SER A 28 -54.89 29.97 1.88
N CYS A 29 -54.13 29.44 2.83
CA CYS A 29 -52.69 29.51 2.79
C CYS A 29 -52.21 28.68 1.61
N LYS A 30 -51.85 29.31 0.49
CA LYS A 30 -51.03 28.67 -0.54
C LYS A 30 -49.68 28.36 0.12
N LYS A 31 -49.43 27.08 0.37
CA LYS A 31 -48.12 26.56 0.77
C LYS A 31 -47.23 26.72 -0.45
N GLU A 32 -46.41 27.78 -0.46
CA GLU A 32 -45.31 27.86 -1.42
C GLU A 32 -44.35 26.73 -1.10
N THR A 33 -44.34 25.70 -1.92
CA THR A 33 -43.30 24.68 -1.91
C THR A 33 -42.05 25.35 -2.45
N SER A 34 -41.25 25.90 -1.52
CA SER A 34 -39.88 26.25 -1.86
C SER A 34 -39.21 24.99 -2.45
N GLY A 35 -38.94 25.05 -3.75
CA GLY A 35 -38.28 23.95 -4.45
C GLY A 35 -36.86 23.78 -3.90
N TYR A 36 -36.73 22.99 -2.84
CA TYR A 36 -35.41 22.57 -2.37
C TYR A 36 -34.76 21.73 -3.47
N VAL A 37 -33.79 22.32 -4.15
CA VAL A 37 -32.88 21.59 -5.03
C VAL A 37 -31.76 21.11 -4.14
N PRO A 38 -31.63 19.79 -3.90
CA PRO A 38 -30.52 19.27 -3.11
C PRO A 38 -29.18 19.65 -3.78
N PRO A 39 -28.14 19.95 -3.01
CA PRO A 39 -26.83 20.21 -3.58
C PRO A 39 -26.38 18.99 -4.39
N PRO A 40 -25.62 19.19 -5.47
CA PRO A 40 -25.09 18.08 -6.26
C PRO A 40 -24.27 17.14 -5.34
N PRO A 41 -24.31 15.83 -5.58
CA PRO A 41 -23.52 14.90 -4.80
C PRO A 41 -22.03 15.29 -4.89
N PRO A 42 -21.25 15.09 -3.82
CA PRO A 42 -19.81 15.34 -3.84
C PRO A 42 -19.18 14.52 -4.99
N PRO A 43 -18.14 15.04 -5.66
CA PRO A 43 -17.43 14.29 -6.68
C PRO A 43 -16.90 12.98 -6.07
N PRO A 44 -16.87 11.88 -6.86
CA PRO A 44 -16.33 10.62 -6.39
C PRO A 44 -14.86 10.84 -5.94
N PRO A 45 -14.39 10.12 -4.91
CA PRO A 45 -13.01 10.18 -4.50
C PRO A 45 -12.08 9.91 -5.71
N PRO A 46 -10.91 10.55 -5.79
CA PRO A 46 -9.96 10.27 -6.87
C PRO A 46 -9.63 8.77 -6.86
N VAL A 47 -9.70 8.14 -8.02
CA VAL A 47 -9.24 6.77 -8.21
C VAL A 47 -7.72 6.83 -8.09
N ILE A 48 -7.18 6.29 -7.01
CA ILE A 48 -5.73 6.12 -6.84
C ILE A 48 -5.37 4.85 -7.60
N ASP A 49 -4.74 5.01 -8.75
CA ASP A 49 -4.17 3.90 -9.48
C ASP A 49 -2.86 3.46 -8.80
N SER A 50 -2.68 2.16 -8.65
CA SER A 50 -1.46 1.61 -8.06
C SER A 50 -0.84 0.59 -9.00
N VAL A 51 0.46 0.71 -9.22
CA VAL A 51 1.23 -0.09 -10.16
C VAL A 51 2.49 -0.65 -9.49
N SER A 52 2.96 -1.79 -9.98
CA SER A 52 4.24 -2.39 -9.60
C SER A 52 5.07 -2.70 -10.84
N ILE A 53 6.40 -2.77 -10.72
CA ILE A 53 7.31 -2.93 -11.86
C ILE A 53 7.06 -4.28 -12.58
N PHE A 54 7.01 -5.37 -11.82
CA PHE A 54 6.92 -6.72 -12.39
C PHE A 54 5.48 -7.27 -12.43
N GLY A 55 4.49 -6.54 -11.92
CA GLY A 55 3.09 -6.98 -11.93
C GLY A 55 2.91 -8.36 -11.27
N THR A 56 2.37 -9.31 -12.03
CA THR A 56 2.19 -10.70 -11.62
C THR A 56 3.28 -11.64 -12.14
N GLN A 57 4.30 -11.11 -12.80
CA GLN A 57 5.42 -11.92 -13.29
C GLN A 57 6.10 -12.64 -12.13
N ALA A 58 6.69 -13.79 -12.42
CA ALA A 58 7.39 -14.62 -11.45
C ALA A 58 8.69 -15.14 -12.06
N PRO A 59 9.75 -15.30 -11.24
CA PRO A 59 10.98 -15.95 -11.69
C PRO A 59 10.76 -17.42 -11.99
N THR A 60 11.63 -17.95 -12.84
CA THR A 60 11.82 -19.39 -13.01
C THR A 60 13.14 -19.79 -12.37
N GLY A 61 13.18 -20.88 -11.63
CA GLY A 61 14.41 -21.35 -11.00
C GLY A 61 14.20 -21.86 -9.58
N LYS A 62 15.30 -22.01 -8.86
CA LYS A 62 15.36 -22.51 -7.50
C LYS A 62 15.89 -21.42 -6.58
N THR A 63 15.64 -21.56 -5.29
CA THR A 63 16.31 -20.77 -4.26
C THR A 63 17.82 -20.95 -4.38
N GLU A 64 18.51 -19.84 -4.46
CA GLU A 64 19.95 -19.72 -4.34
C GLU A 64 20.32 -19.45 -2.89
N ASN A 65 21.52 -19.79 -2.49
CA ASN A 65 22.05 -19.47 -1.17
C ASN A 65 23.53 -19.10 -1.28
N ASP A 66 23.83 -17.89 -0.92
CA ASP A 66 25.16 -17.31 -0.94
C ASP A 66 25.67 -16.98 0.48
N SER A 67 25.35 -17.81 1.46
CA SER A 67 26.03 -17.70 2.75
C SER A 67 27.53 -17.97 2.56
N THR A 68 28.34 -16.91 2.61
CA THR A 68 29.75 -16.96 2.19
C THR A 68 30.67 -17.72 3.15
N GLY A 69 30.18 -18.22 4.29
CA GLY A 69 31.06 -18.63 5.39
C GLY A 69 31.74 -17.39 6.03
N GLY A 70 32.73 -17.56 6.86
CA GLY A 70 33.43 -16.43 7.45
C GLY A 70 32.59 -15.51 8.36
N GLY A 71 31.44 -15.97 8.81
CA GLY A 71 30.56 -15.24 9.74
C GLY A 71 29.59 -14.26 9.08
N ILE A 72 29.49 -14.21 7.75
CA ILE A 72 28.48 -13.45 7.01
C ILE A 72 27.50 -14.46 6.41
N PHE A 73 26.26 -14.40 6.83
CA PHE A 73 25.20 -15.33 6.42
C PHE A 73 24.09 -14.65 5.62
N GLY A 74 23.91 -13.33 5.76
CA GLY A 74 22.86 -12.59 5.11
C GLY A 74 23.32 -11.89 3.84
N ILE A 75 22.33 -11.51 3.03
CA ILE A 75 22.51 -10.74 1.81
C ILE A 75 21.41 -9.68 1.70
N GLU A 76 21.82 -8.49 1.30
CA GLU A 76 20.93 -7.41 0.87
C GLU A 76 20.81 -7.45 -0.66
N LEU A 77 19.59 -7.34 -1.18
CA LEU A 77 19.30 -7.45 -2.61
C LEU A 77 18.36 -6.31 -3.02
N GLY A 78 18.61 -5.69 -4.17
CA GLY A 78 17.85 -4.50 -4.52
C GLY A 78 17.72 -4.22 -6.01
N VAL A 79 16.82 -3.26 -6.29
CA VAL A 79 16.56 -2.72 -7.62
C VAL A 79 16.53 -1.20 -7.57
N LYS A 80 17.22 -0.55 -8.50
CA LYS A 80 17.07 0.89 -8.78
C LYS A 80 15.90 1.09 -9.72
N PHE A 81 15.02 1.98 -9.35
CA PHE A 81 13.83 2.28 -10.14
C PHE A 81 13.54 3.78 -10.22
N ARG A 82 12.71 4.16 -11.19
CA ARG A 82 12.12 5.49 -11.32
C ARG A 82 10.64 5.38 -11.62
N SER A 83 9.90 6.42 -11.23
CA SER A 83 8.57 6.69 -11.75
C SER A 83 8.64 7.84 -12.74
N SER A 84 7.85 7.81 -13.82
CA SER A 84 7.75 8.93 -14.77
C SER A 84 6.87 10.08 -14.26
N VAL A 85 6.16 9.86 -13.15
CA VAL A 85 5.28 10.83 -12.48
C VAL A 85 5.57 10.88 -10.98
N ASN A 86 5.14 11.94 -10.31
CA ASN A 86 5.15 11.97 -8.85
C ASN A 86 4.16 10.94 -8.32
N GLY A 87 4.48 10.32 -7.18
CA GLY A 87 3.64 9.30 -6.57
C GLY A 87 4.07 8.99 -5.15
N LYS A 88 3.58 7.87 -4.63
CA LYS A 88 3.96 7.37 -3.31
C LYS A 88 4.28 5.88 -3.38
N VAL A 89 5.41 5.48 -2.80
CA VAL A 89 5.68 4.05 -2.55
C VAL A 89 4.80 3.62 -1.38
N GLU A 90 3.85 2.75 -1.67
CA GLU A 90 2.92 2.18 -0.69
C GLU A 90 3.49 0.91 -0.05
N ALA A 91 4.24 0.13 -0.84
CA ALA A 91 4.79 -1.14 -0.40
C ALA A 91 6.13 -1.46 -1.08
N VAL A 92 6.95 -2.24 -0.38
CA VAL A 92 8.08 -2.98 -0.97
C VAL A 92 7.69 -4.46 -0.99
N ARG A 93 8.05 -5.16 -2.06
CA ARG A 93 7.80 -6.59 -2.18
C ARG A 93 8.99 -7.32 -2.79
N PHE A 94 9.12 -8.60 -2.47
CA PHE A 94 10.09 -9.48 -3.11
C PHE A 94 9.46 -10.82 -3.44
N TYR A 95 10.03 -11.53 -4.41
CA TYR A 95 9.54 -12.87 -4.74
C TYR A 95 10.28 -13.92 -3.91
N LYS A 96 9.53 -14.66 -3.12
CA LYS A 96 10.02 -15.76 -2.28
C LYS A 96 9.85 -17.08 -3.01
N THR A 97 10.87 -17.93 -2.93
CA THR A 97 10.80 -19.32 -3.40
C THR A 97 10.79 -20.28 -2.21
N PRO A 98 10.25 -21.50 -2.35
CA PRO A 98 10.32 -22.50 -1.28
C PRO A 98 11.77 -22.70 -0.83
N GLY A 99 12.00 -22.67 0.48
CA GLY A 99 13.35 -22.80 1.05
C GLY A 99 14.06 -21.45 1.29
N ASN A 100 13.51 -20.33 0.82
CA ASN A 100 13.99 -19.01 1.24
C ASN A 100 13.48 -18.71 2.66
N ASN A 101 14.20 -19.26 3.64
CA ASN A 101 13.89 -19.14 5.05
C ASN A 101 14.70 -18.02 5.70
N GLY A 102 14.35 -17.69 6.94
CA GLY A 102 14.98 -16.63 7.72
C GLY A 102 14.10 -15.39 7.82
N ALA A 103 14.60 -14.38 8.51
CA ALA A 103 13.94 -13.09 8.60
C ALA A 103 14.27 -12.25 7.36
N HIS A 104 13.26 -11.56 6.84
CA HIS A 104 13.42 -10.61 5.75
C HIS A 104 13.06 -9.20 6.21
N THR A 105 13.80 -8.21 5.72
CA THR A 105 13.55 -6.79 6.04
C THR A 105 13.53 -5.99 4.74
N ALA A 106 12.45 -5.24 4.53
CA ALA A 106 12.36 -4.31 3.41
C ALA A 106 13.07 -3.01 3.73
N GLN A 107 13.75 -2.42 2.74
CA GLN A 107 14.27 -1.05 2.80
C GLN A 107 13.91 -0.29 1.52
N LEU A 108 13.78 1.02 1.69
CA LEU A 108 13.69 1.97 0.60
C LEU A 108 14.72 3.08 0.84
N TYR A 109 15.52 3.38 -0.18
CA TYR A 109 16.51 4.45 -0.14
C TYR A 109 16.23 5.46 -1.24
N ALA A 110 16.57 6.73 -0.98
CA ALA A 110 16.77 7.72 -2.03
C ALA A 110 18.03 7.41 -2.85
N GLY A 111 18.16 8.02 -4.03
CA GLY A 111 19.30 7.79 -4.92
C GLY A 111 20.65 8.23 -4.34
N ASP A 112 20.65 9.12 -3.37
CA ASP A 112 21.84 9.57 -2.63
C ASP A 112 22.25 8.61 -1.49
N GLY A 113 21.48 7.54 -1.27
CA GLY A 113 21.71 6.56 -0.22
C GLY A 113 21.00 6.84 1.11
N THR A 114 20.24 7.93 1.20
CA THR A 114 19.45 8.22 2.41
C THR A 114 18.38 7.15 2.62
N LEU A 115 18.36 6.52 3.80
CA LEU A 115 17.33 5.54 4.18
C LEU A 115 15.98 6.26 4.40
N LEU A 116 14.96 5.87 3.65
CA LEU A 116 13.60 6.44 3.73
C LEU A 116 12.66 5.55 4.53
N ALA A 117 12.82 4.23 4.45
CA ALA A 117 12.02 3.26 5.20
C ALA A 117 12.81 1.98 5.45
N SER A 118 12.57 1.33 6.60
CA SER A 118 13.04 -0.01 6.94
C SER A 118 12.02 -0.70 7.82
N GLN A 119 11.54 -1.88 7.40
CA GLN A 119 10.53 -2.66 8.13
C GLN A 119 10.75 -4.17 7.93
N VAL A 120 10.53 -4.95 8.98
CA VAL A 120 10.60 -6.41 8.93
C VAL A 120 9.31 -6.97 8.32
N TYR A 121 9.43 -7.92 7.39
CA TYR A 121 8.29 -8.66 6.87
C TYR A 121 7.68 -9.53 7.97
N GLY A 122 6.35 -9.51 8.04
CA GLY A 122 5.57 -10.40 8.90
C GLY A 122 4.60 -11.22 8.07
N ASN A 123 4.20 -12.39 8.59
CA ASN A 123 3.19 -13.24 7.95
C ASN A 123 3.51 -13.63 6.50
N GLU A 124 4.77 -13.92 6.22
CA GLU A 124 5.19 -14.37 4.90
C GLU A 124 4.59 -15.74 4.56
N THR A 125 4.22 -15.92 3.29
CA THR A 125 3.82 -17.23 2.76
C THR A 125 5.06 -18.06 2.39
N ASP A 126 4.87 -19.34 2.08
CA ASP A 126 5.98 -20.23 1.72
C ASP A 126 6.65 -19.84 0.41
N SER A 127 5.90 -19.25 -0.52
CA SER A 127 6.39 -18.82 -1.83
C SER A 127 5.48 -17.76 -2.46
N GLY A 128 5.99 -17.10 -3.51
CA GLY A 128 5.29 -16.04 -4.23
C GLY A 128 5.69 -14.64 -3.76
N TRP A 129 5.01 -13.64 -4.28
CA TRP A 129 5.23 -12.26 -3.90
C TRP A 129 4.91 -12.02 -2.43
N GLN A 130 5.91 -11.65 -1.65
CA GLN A 130 5.76 -11.17 -0.28
C GLN A 130 5.63 -9.66 -0.34
N THR A 131 4.53 -9.11 0.13
CA THR A 131 4.27 -7.66 0.08
C THR A 131 4.22 -7.09 1.48
N LEU A 132 5.04 -6.08 1.72
CA LEU A 132 5.05 -5.33 2.96
C LEU A 132 4.59 -3.89 2.66
N PHE A 133 3.39 -3.55 3.14
CA PHE A 133 2.92 -2.17 3.11
C PHE A 133 3.68 -1.35 4.16
N LEU A 134 4.21 -0.20 3.73
CA LEU A 134 4.91 0.71 4.61
C LEU A 134 3.94 1.31 5.64
N SER A 135 4.41 1.55 6.85
CA SER A 135 3.61 2.17 7.92
C SER A 135 3.10 3.57 7.54
N ALA A 136 3.83 4.25 6.66
CA ALA A 136 3.41 5.48 6.00
C ALA A 136 3.95 5.46 4.55
N PRO A 137 3.12 5.77 3.54
CA PRO A 137 3.57 5.88 2.17
C PRO A 137 4.67 6.94 2.00
N ILE A 138 5.68 6.63 1.20
CA ILE A 138 6.82 7.52 0.96
C ILE A 138 6.63 8.25 -0.37
N SER A 139 6.57 9.58 -0.33
CA SER A 139 6.48 10.40 -1.55
C SER A 139 7.74 10.28 -2.39
N ILE A 140 7.55 10.09 -3.68
CA ILE A 140 8.63 10.03 -4.69
C ILE A 140 8.39 11.05 -5.79
N ASN A 141 9.48 11.60 -6.31
CA ASN A 141 9.45 12.57 -7.41
C ASN A 141 9.63 11.87 -8.76
N ALA A 142 8.97 12.42 -9.76
CA ALA A 142 9.13 11.97 -11.15
C ALA A 142 10.61 11.97 -11.58
N ASN A 143 11.00 10.94 -12.33
CA ASN A 143 12.33 10.77 -12.93
C ASN A 143 13.51 10.77 -11.94
N THR A 144 13.21 10.62 -10.64
CA THR A 144 14.23 10.50 -9.59
C THR A 144 14.49 9.03 -9.27
N THR A 145 15.77 8.67 -9.12
CA THR A 145 16.14 7.29 -8.78
C THR A 145 15.94 7.01 -7.30
N TYR A 146 15.36 5.85 -7.02
CA TYR A 146 15.22 5.26 -5.71
C TYR A 146 15.74 3.82 -5.74
N VAL A 147 16.08 3.26 -4.57
CA VAL A 147 16.53 1.88 -4.44
C VAL A 147 15.59 1.15 -3.48
N ALA A 148 14.89 0.15 -3.98
CA ALA A 148 14.10 -0.76 -3.17
C ALA A 148 14.93 -2.02 -2.90
N CYS A 149 14.94 -2.47 -1.64
CA CYS A 149 15.76 -3.59 -1.21
C CYS A 149 14.99 -4.53 -0.30
N TYR A 150 15.47 -5.78 -0.22
CA TYR A 150 15.18 -6.64 0.91
C TYR A 150 16.46 -7.33 1.41
N PHE A 151 16.57 -7.42 2.71
CA PHE A 151 17.59 -8.20 3.39
C PHE A 151 17.10 -9.61 3.65
N SER A 152 17.89 -10.63 3.29
CA SER A 152 17.66 -12.03 3.63
C SER A 152 18.70 -12.48 4.65
N SER A 153 18.26 -12.78 5.86
CA SER A 153 19.16 -13.05 7.01
C SER A 153 19.96 -14.34 6.89
N LEU A 154 19.53 -15.29 6.06
CA LEU A 154 20.18 -16.57 5.81
C LEU A 154 20.78 -16.68 4.41
N GLY A 155 20.84 -15.57 3.65
CA GLY A 155 21.43 -15.53 2.33
C GLY A 155 20.66 -16.30 1.25
N ASN A 156 19.37 -16.60 1.48
CA ASN A 156 18.51 -17.26 0.51
C ASN A 156 17.82 -16.22 -0.38
N TYR A 157 17.76 -16.47 -1.68
CA TYR A 157 17.12 -15.58 -2.64
C TYR A 157 16.82 -16.31 -3.96
N ILE A 158 16.26 -15.61 -4.93
CA ILE A 158 16.20 -16.05 -6.32
C ILE A 158 16.66 -14.93 -7.23
N SER A 159 17.36 -15.28 -8.30
CA SER A 159 17.79 -14.32 -9.31
C SER A 159 17.45 -14.78 -10.74
N THR A 160 17.44 -13.82 -11.65
CA THR A 160 17.42 -14.05 -13.09
C THR A 160 18.61 -13.29 -13.71
N ALA A 161 19.59 -14.06 -14.19
CA ALA A 161 20.78 -13.49 -14.83
C ALA A 161 20.40 -12.63 -16.03
N ASN A 162 21.05 -11.49 -16.18
CA ASN A 162 20.77 -10.47 -17.20
C ASN A 162 19.34 -9.92 -17.20
N GLY A 163 18.57 -10.14 -16.13
CA GLY A 163 17.18 -9.69 -16.04
C GLY A 163 17.01 -8.16 -16.02
N LEU A 164 18.07 -7.43 -15.68
CA LEU A 164 18.13 -5.96 -15.71
C LEU A 164 19.19 -5.43 -16.70
N LYS A 165 19.66 -6.26 -17.64
CA LYS A 165 20.51 -5.80 -18.75
C LYS A 165 19.79 -4.75 -19.61
N THR A 166 18.49 -4.82 -19.70
CA THR A 166 17.60 -3.82 -20.29
C THR A 166 16.58 -3.39 -19.25
N ALA A 167 16.10 -2.15 -19.35
CA ALA A 167 15.07 -1.64 -18.46
C ALA A 167 13.77 -2.45 -18.57
N VAL A 168 13.11 -2.63 -17.43
CA VAL A 168 11.77 -3.24 -17.36
C VAL A 168 10.79 -2.15 -16.97
N THR A 169 9.83 -1.85 -17.85
CA THR A 169 8.85 -0.78 -17.63
C THR A 169 7.44 -1.38 -17.57
N ASN A 170 6.68 -0.96 -16.58
CA ASN A 170 5.26 -1.21 -16.47
C ASN A 170 4.54 0.09 -16.08
N SER A 171 3.69 0.60 -16.97
CA SER A 171 3.01 1.88 -16.79
C SER A 171 4.02 3.01 -16.49
N VAL A 172 3.90 3.66 -15.35
CA VAL A 172 4.78 4.77 -14.92
C VAL A 172 6.08 4.33 -14.26
N LEU A 173 6.23 3.04 -13.90
CA LEU A 173 7.40 2.51 -13.19
C LEU A 173 8.39 1.85 -14.12
N THR A 174 9.66 2.08 -13.87
CA THR A 174 10.77 1.48 -14.60
C THR A 174 11.85 0.98 -13.62
N ALA A 175 12.12 -0.33 -13.62
CA ALA A 175 13.42 -0.83 -13.16
C ALA A 175 14.46 -0.43 -14.20
N LEU A 176 15.48 0.30 -13.78
CA LEU A 176 16.49 0.83 -14.69
C LEU A 176 17.33 -0.32 -15.29
N ALA A 177 17.75 -0.14 -16.54
CA ALA A 177 18.82 -0.99 -17.07
C ALA A 177 20.10 -0.78 -16.24
N ASP A 178 20.86 -1.83 -16.08
CA ASP A 178 22.22 -1.75 -15.52
C ASP A 178 23.04 -0.69 -16.28
N SER A 179 23.81 0.10 -15.56
CA SER A 179 24.62 1.22 -16.08
C SER A 179 23.84 2.49 -16.50
N THR A 180 22.50 2.54 -16.36
CA THR A 180 21.73 3.77 -16.64
C THR A 180 21.95 4.84 -15.57
N ASP A 181 22.03 4.42 -14.30
CA ASP A 181 22.34 5.27 -13.14
C ASP A 181 23.25 4.49 -12.18
N GLY A 182 24.45 4.18 -12.69
CA GLY A 182 25.35 3.22 -12.07
C GLY A 182 24.83 1.78 -12.14
N LEU A 183 25.36 0.92 -11.30
CA LEU A 183 24.99 -0.50 -11.25
C LEU A 183 23.52 -0.71 -10.88
N ASN A 184 22.86 -1.72 -11.49
CA ASN A 184 21.55 -2.19 -11.07
C ASN A 184 21.51 -3.72 -10.98
N GLY A 185 20.45 -4.26 -10.32
CA GLY A 185 20.50 -5.59 -9.77
C GLY A 185 21.57 -5.62 -8.69
N VAL A 186 21.34 -4.80 -7.66
CA VAL A 186 22.35 -4.52 -6.64
C VAL A 186 22.25 -5.49 -5.48
N TYR A 187 23.41 -5.83 -4.89
CA TYR A 187 23.50 -6.69 -3.71
C TYR A 187 24.64 -6.27 -2.78
N LYS A 188 24.62 -6.82 -1.57
CA LYS A 188 25.69 -6.73 -0.58
C LYS A 188 25.63 -7.88 0.40
N TYR A 189 26.77 -8.54 0.64
CA TYR A 189 26.89 -9.51 1.73
C TYR A 189 27.00 -8.76 3.06
N THR A 190 26.11 -9.05 3.99
CA THR A 190 26.00 -8.32 5.25
C THR A 190 25.23 -9.14 6.29
N ASN A 191 25.44 -8.87 7.59
CA ASN A 191 24.68 -9.50 8.66
C ASN A 191 23.51 -8.63 9.15
N GLN A 192 23.31 -7.48 8.55
CA GLN A 192 22.20 -6.56 8.88
C GLN A 192 21.81 -5.76 7.65
N PRO A 193 20.56 -5.25 7.60
CA PRO A 193 20.09 -4.40 6.51
C PRO A 193 21.03 -3.22 6.23
N SER A 194 21.39 -3.01 4.96
CA SER A 194 22.28 -1.92 4.55
C SER A 194 22.11 -1.59 3.07
N LEU A 195 22.48 -0.39 2.63
CA LEU A 195 22.44 -0.04 1.21
C LEU A 195 23.37 -0.98 0.40
N PRO A 196 22.88 -1.67 -0.64
CA PRO A 196 23.71 -2.49 -1.51
C PRO A 196 24.59 -1.64 -2.43
N ASP A 197 25.80 -2.13 -2.72
CA ASP A 197 26.84 -1.39 -3.43
C ASP A 197 27.52 -2.17 -4.57
N SER A 198 27.12 -3.41 -4.79
CA SER A 198 27.70 -4.31 -5.79
C SER A 198 26.63 -4.78 -6.77
N SER A 199 27.00 -5.28 -7.95
CA SER A 199 26.10 -5.97 -8.87
C SER A 199 26.81 -7.17 -9.50
N HIS A 200 26.02 -8.13 -9.99
CA HIS A 200 26.50 -9.30 -10.69
C HIS A 200 25.60 -9.62 -11.89
N LEU A 201 26.21 -9.68 -13.08
CA LEU A 201 25.52 -10.06 -14.32
C LEU A 201 24.20 -9.33 -14.58
N SER A 202 24.05 -8.08 -14.15
CA SER A 202 22.79 -7.33 -14.27
C SER A 202 21.58 -8.15 -13.80
N ASN A 203 21.72 -8.90 -12.70
CA ASN A 203 20.69 -9.80 -12.20
C ASN A 203 19.43 -9.06 -11.77
N ASN A 204 18.26 -9.65 -12.06
CA ASN A 204 17.04 -9.27 -11.39
C ASN A 204 16.85 -10.17 -10.16
N TYR A 205 16.91 -9.58 -8.99
CA TYR A 205 16.69 -10.25 -7.69
C TYR A 205 15.22 -10.25 -7.25
N TRP A 206 14.32 -9.86 -8.16
CA TRP A 206 12.88 -9.86 -7.96
C TRP A 206 12.44 -9.07 -6.72
N VAL A 207 13.05 -7.90 -6.57
CA VAL A 207 12.60 -6.84 -5.66
C VAL A 207 11.73 -5.87 -6.44
N ASP A 208 10.64 -5.42 -5.85
CA ASP A 208 9.65 -4.59 -6.52
C ASP A 208 9.01 -3.61 -5.53
N VAL A 209 8.29 -2.64 -6.04
CA VAL A 209 7.51 -1.67 -5.28
C VAL A 209 6.09 -1.61 -5.78
N ILE A 210 5.17 -1.19 -4.91
CA ILE A 210 3.83 -0.75 -5.29
C ILE A 210 3.78 0.76 -5.12
N VAL A 211 3.46 1.47 -6.19
CA VAL A 211 3.38 2.93 -6.22
C VAL A 211 1.98 3.37 -6.59
N SER A 212 1.41 4.29 -5.81
CA SER A 212 0.18 5.02 -6.13
C SER A 212 0.50 6.36 -6.80
N HIS A 213 -0.33 6.77 -7.78
CA HIS A 213 -0.15 8.04 -8.53
C HIS A 213 -1.46 8.59 -9.06
#